data_a56fa629bd36c4ef0fe6a7ef7a31c9d7
#
_entry.id   a56fa629bd36c4ef0fe6a7ef7a31c9d7
#
_cell.length_a   1.000
_cell.length_b   1.000
_cell.length_c   1.000
_cell.angle_alpha   90.00
_cell.angle_beta   90.00
_cell.angle_gamma   90.00
#
_symmetry.space_group_name_H-M   'P 1'
#
loop_
_entity.id
_entity.type
_entity.pdbx_description
1 polymer ?
#
loop_
_entity_poly.entity_id
_entity_poly.type
_entity_poly.pdbx_seq_one_letter_code
_entity_poly.pdbx_strand_id
1 'polypeptide(L)'
;MKLVNILILIITLVNTSCQAQTNNKMEEKNNPLLCDPVEGICGIPDGTANTKVATQKTEKSVKVIYFTDPICSSCWGIEPQLRKLKLEYGNNVEIEYRMGGLLPDWSYNSGGISKPSDVAHHWDEVSVYYDMPIDGDVWLEDPLNSSYPPSIAFKAAQMQDNEKAILFLRELRELVFLQKKNIAKWENIALAAKTVGLNVEQLKTDFDGKAKTLFEEDLKLAKQFGVRGFPTLFFTDNSDNTEVVYGSKPYPFYEMAVLKLNAQVQKSEYKKDWETLFSKYKSLTAKEFSELSGTPRNESEKFLNELSDKGTLEKLTTKNGAIWERKNTSHYH
;
A
#
# COMPACT_ATOMS: atom_id res chain seq x y z
N MET A 1 83.23 4.07 30.36
CA MET A 1 82.50 5.34 30.38
C MET A 1 81.84 5.51 29.00
N LYS A 2 80.62 5.18 28.87
CA LYS A 2 79.78 5.55 27.69
C LYS A 2 78.35 5.74 28.17
N LEU A 3 77.89 7.01 28.14
CA LEU A 3 76.55 7.40 28.43
C LEU A 3 75.62 6.86 27.33
N VAL A 4 74.56 6.23 27.73
CA VAL A 4 73.43 5.82 26.83
C VAL A 4 72.32 6.84 27.05
N ASN A 5 72.02 7.64 26.06
CA ASN A 5 70.88 8.54 26.00
C ASN A 5 69.63 7.73 25.64
N ILE A 6 68.68 7.69 26.56
CA ILE A 6 67.35 7.14 26.32
C ILE A 6 66.46 8.28 25.79
N LEU A 7 66.05 8.19 24.54
CA LEU A 7 65.09 9.11 23.91
C LEU A 7 63.70 8.61 24.20
N ILE A 8 62.96 9.32 25.03
CA ILE A 8 61.55 9.04 25.30
C ILE A 8 60.69 9.69 24.17
N LEU A 9 60.12 8.86 23.34
CA LEU A 9 59.21 9.30 22.29
C LEU A 9 57.80 9.42 22.90
N ILE A 10 57.32 10.65 23.09
CA ILE A 10 55.91 10.92 23.50
C ILE A 10 55.04 10.83 22.26
N ILE A 11 54.28 9.77 22.15
CA ILE A 11 53.22 9.63 21.13
C ILE A 11 51.97 10.31 21.66
N THR A 12 51.67 11.50 21.17
CA THR A 12 50.38 12.17 21.36
C THR A 12 49.35 11.49 20.45
N LEU A 13 48.50 10.67 21.01
CA LEU A 13 47.29 10.17 20.38
C LEU A 13 46.32 11.33 20.18
N VAL A 14 46.18 11.80 18.95
CA VAL A 14 45.11 12.69 18.56
C VAL A 14 43.83 11.81 18.40
N ASN A 15 42.97 11.84 19.42
CA ASN A 15 41.61 11.33 19.33
C ASN A 15 40.80 12.29 18.45
N THR A 16 40.76 12.07 17.16
CA THR A 16 39.72 12.63 16.28
C THR A 16 38.46 11.83 16.52
N SER A 17 37.59 12.33 17.39
CA SER A 17 36.26 11.82 17.59
C SER A 17 35.43 12.05 16.33
N CYS A 18 35.17 10.98 15.60
CA CYS A 18 34.10 10.90 14.59
C CYS A 18 32.73 10.92 15.31
N GLN A 19 32.26 12.11 15.64
CA GLN A 19 30.91 12.34 16.20
C GLN A 19 30.11 13.23 15.26
N ALA A 20 29.79 12.73 14.07
CA ALA A 20 28.87 13.43 13.17
C ALA A 20 28.24 12.47 12.13
N GLN A 21 27.66 11.35 12.56
CA GLN A 21 26.84 10.54 11.63
C GLN A 21 25.70 9.71 12.27
N THR A 22 25.41 9.90 13.56
CA THR A 22 24.36 9.10 14.22
C THR A 22 23.02 9.80 14.39
N ASN A 23 22.88 11.09 14.08
CA ASN A 23 21.61 11.80 14.28
C ASN A 23 20.69 11.83 13.04
N ASN A 24 21.19 11.60 11.83
CA ASN A 24 20.34 11.67 10.62
C ASN A 24 19.49 10.42 10.38
N LYS A 25 19.83 9.27 10.96
CA LYS A 25 19.06 8.03 10.75
C LYS A 25 17.77 7.92 11.57
N MET A 26 17.62 8.68 12.66
CA MET A 26 16.39 8.65 13.46
C MET A 26 15.30 9.61 12.96
N GLU A 27 15.69 10.72 12.31
CA GLU A 27 14.72 11.67 11.74
C GLU A 27 14.09 11.16 10.43
N GLU A 28 14.83 10.37 9.63
CA GLU A 28 14.29 9.76 8.42
C GLU A 28 13.16 8.76 8.68
N LYS A 29 13.11 8.12 9.85
CA LYS A 29 12.10 7.11 10.19
C LYS A 29 10.70 7.66 10.48
N ASN A 30 10.53 8.95 10.63
CA ASN A 30 9.27 9.58 11.07
C ASN A 30 8.56 10.40 9.97
N ASN A 31 9.00 10.33 8.72
CA ASN A 31 8.33 11.04 7.63
C ASN A 31 7.21 10.16 7.01
N PRO A 32 5.94 10.59 7.08
CA PRO A 32 4.81 9.82 6.58
C PRO A 32 4.83 9.60 5.06
N LEU A 33 5.57 10.43 4.31
CA LEU A 33 5.69 10.33 2.86
C LEU A 33 6.88 9.50 2.40
N LEU A 34 7.84 9.20 3.30
CA LEU A 34 8.91 8.25 3.06
C LEU A 34 8.42 6.85 3.44
N CYS A 35 8.30 6.03 2.43
CA CYS A 35 8.16 4.60 2.66
C CYS A 35 9.56 4.05 2.95
N ASP A 36 9.76 3.47 4.15
CA ASP A 36 10.98 2.73 4.45
C ASP A 36 10.96 1.41 3.66
N PRO A 37 11.78 1.23 2.63
CA PRO A 37 11.76 0.01 1.83
C PRO A 37 12.23 -1.21 2.63
N VAL A 38 13.06 -1.04 3.67
CA VAL A 38 13.56 -2.14 4.50
C VAL A 38 12.47 -2.64 5.44
N GLU A 39 11.73 -1.73 6.08
CA GLU A 39 10.58 -2.07 6.92
C GLU A 39 9.30 -2.25 6.10
N GLY A 40 9.25 -1.71 4.88
CA GLY A 40 8.12 -1.80 3.97
C GLY A 40 6.91 -1.01 4.40
N ILE A 41 7.10 0.15 5.04
CA ILE A 41 6.05 0.99 5.60
C ILE A 41 6.14 2.45 5.16
N CYS A 42 4.98 3.10 5.07
CA CYS A 42 4.87 4.55 5.00
C CYS A 42 4.41 5.07 6.37
N GLY A 43 5.13 6.04 6.96
CA GLY A 43 4.92 6.47 8.34
C GLY A 43 3.71 7.40 8.55
N ILE A 44 3.22 7.45 9.80
CA ILE A 44 2.30 8.47 10.30
C ILE A 44 3.00 9.26 11.40
N PRO A 45 2.81 10.60 11.48
CA PRO A 45 3.34 11.38 12.59
C PRO A 45 2.65 11.04 13.91
N ASP A 46 3.45 10.74 14.91
CA ASP A 46 3.11 10.60 16.34
C ASP A 46 1.81 9.90 16.76
N GLY A 47 1.95 8.74 17.39
CA GLY A 47 0.88 8.07 18.10
C GLY A 47 1.37 6.99 19.06
N THR A 48 1.50 7.31 20.32
CA THR A 48 1.65 6.32 21.38
C THR A 48 0.28 5.94 21.92
N ALA A 49 -0.23 4.76 21.59
CA ALA A 49 -1.26 4.13 22.40
C ALA A 49 -1.33 2.62 22.16
N ASN A 50 -1.21 1.86 23.22
CA ASN A 50 -1.48 0.43 23.26
C ASN A 50 -2.83 0.24 23.95
N THR A 51 -3.91 0.13 23.18
CA THR A 51 -5.23 -0.15 23.76
C THR A 51 -5.80 -1.38 23.04
N LYS A 52 -6.19 -2.39 23.81
CA LYS A 52 -7.00 -3.51 23.28
C LYS A 52 -8.37 -2.94 22.89
N VAL A 53 -8.66 -2.91 21.62
CA VAL A 53 -9.97 -2.51 21.10
C VAL A 53 -10.73 -3.78 20.74
N ALA A 54 -11.90 -3.98 21.37
CA ALA A 54 -12.79 -5.08 21.05
C ALA A 54 -13.30 -4.94 19.60
N THR A 55 -13.13 -5.99 18.79
CA THR A 55 -13.61 -6.04 17.41
C THR A 55 -15.00 -6.66 17.35
N GLN A 56 -15.83 -6.20 16.42
CA GLN A 56 -17.12 -6.85 16.16
C GLN A 56 -16.90 -8.27 15.64
N LYS A 57 -17.61 -9.25 16.21
CA LYS A 57 -17.57 -10.64 15.73
C LYS A 57 -18.15 -10.72 14.33
N THR A 58 -17.50 -11.47 13.45
CA THR A 58 -17.91 -11.74 12.08
C THR A 58 -18.34 -13.22 11.94
N GLU A 59 -19.06 -13.55 10.86
CA GLU A 59 -19.36 -14.94 10.53
C GLU A 59 -18.08 -15.70 10.13
N LYS A 60 -17.06 -14.99 9.64
CA LYS A 60 -15.77 -15.56 9.28
C LYS A 60 -14.89 -15.71 10.53
N SER A 61 -14.02 -16.72 10.48
CA SER A 61 -13.20 -17.08 11.65
C SER A 61 -12.08 -16.10 11.97
N VAL A 62 -11.65 -15.30 10.99
CA VAL A 62 -10.61 -14.27 11.15
C VAL A 62 -11.08 -12.97 10.52
N LYS A 63 -11.06 -11.90 11.30
CA LYS A 63 -11.25 -10.53 10.83
C LYS A 63 -9.90 -9.85 10.70
N VAL A 64 -9.70 -9.14 9.58
CA VAL A 64 -8.50 -8.32 9.33
C VAL A 64 -8.92 -6.85 9.25
N ILE A 65 -8.41 -6.03 10.15
CA ILE A 65 -8.50 -4.57 10.02
C ILE A 65 -7.24 -4.10 9.32
N TYR A 66 -7.40 -3.60 8.09
CA TYR A 66 -6.31 -3.12 7.25
C TYR A 66 -6.29 -1.60 7.19
N PHE A 67 -5.31 -1.01 7.86
CA PHE A 67 -5.03 0.41 7.76
C PHE A 67 -4.17 0.68 6.54
N THR A 68 -4.66 1.58 5.67
CA THR A 68 -4.10 1.86 4.36
C THR A 68 -4.32 3.34 3.98
N ASP A 69 -3.77 3.75 2.83
CA ASP A 69 -4.02 5.07 2.25
C ASP A 69 -3.99 4.96 0.70
N PRO A 70 -4.77 5.75 -0.03
CA PRO A 70 -4.81 5.69 -1.50
C PRO A 70 -3.47 5.96 -2.18
N ILE A 71 -2.60 6.78 -1.58
CA ILE A 71 -1.27 7.14 -2.12
C ILE A 71 -0.10 6.40 -1.46
N CYS A 72 -0.38 5.41 -0.61
CA CYS A 72 0.64 4.63 0.05
C CYS A 72 1.28 3.62 -0.93
N SER A 73 2.53 3.86 -1.34
CA SER A 73 3.27 3.00 -2.26
C SER A 73 3.55 1.61 -1.69
N SER A 74 3.82 1.49 -0.38
CA SER A 74 3.94 0.19 0.31
C SER A 74 2.63 -0.58 0.32
N CYS A 75 1.48 0.12 0.42
CA CYS A 75 0.16 -0.50 0.33
C CYS A 75 -0.15 -0.99 -1.10
N TRP A 76 0.35 -0.27 -2.12
CA TRP A 76 0.34 -0.74 -3.50
C TRP A 76 1.23 -1.98 -3.66
N GLY A 77 2.41 -1.98 -3.03
CA GLY A 77 3.37 -3.09 -3.04
C GLY A 77 2.84 -4.41 -2.48
N ILE A 78 1.83 -4.39 -1.58
CA ILE A 78 1.24 -5.62 -1.01
C ILE A 78 -0.06 -6.09 -1.71
N GLU A 79 -0.50 -5.42 -2.78
CA GLU A 79 -1.69 -5.86 -3.52
C GLU A 79 -1.60 -7.34 -3.97
N PRO A 80 -0.45 -7.86 -4.46
CA PRO A 80 -0.33 -9.27 -4.82
C PRO A 80 -0.65 -10.21 -3.65
N GLN A 81 -0.14 -9.89 -2.45
CA GLN A 81 -0.33 -10.68 -1.23
C GLN A 81 -1.78 -10.65 -0.75
N LEU A 82 -2.43 -9.48 -0.78
CA LEU A 82 -3.83 -9.34 -0.38
C LEU A 82 -4.78 -10.08 -1.33
N ARG A 83 -4.52 -10.01 -2.64
CA ARG A 83 -5.27 -10.76 -3.64
C ARG A 83 -5.14 -12.26 -3.44
N LYS A 84 -3.93 -12.75 -3.19
CA LYS A 84 -3.68 -14.16 -2.90
C LYS A 84 -4.36 -14.60 -1.61
N LEU A 85 -4.24 -13.82 -0.53
CA LEU A 85 -4.92 -14.08 0.73
C LEU A 85 -6.44 -14.21 0.54
N LYS A 86 -7.03 -13.31 -0.26
CA LYS A 86 -8.47 -13.35 -0.60
C LYS A 86 -8.85 -14.59 -1.41
N LEU A 87 -7.99 -15.04 -2.34
CA LEU A 87 -8.23 -16.25 -3.12
C LEU A 87 -8.13 -17.52 -2.28
N GLU A 88 -7.12 -17.61 -1.41
CA GLU A 88 -6.83 -18.81 -0.65
C GLU A 88 -7.63 -18.92 0.64
N TYR A 89 -7.96 -17.79 1.29
CA TYR A 89 -8.60 -17.76 2.61
C TYR A 89 -9.87 -16.91 2.69
N GLY A 90 -10.36 -16.39 1.58
CA GLY A 90 -11.50 -15.48 1.56
C GLY A 90 -12.81 -16.05 2.14
N ASN A 91 -12.94 -17.38 2.24
CA ASN A 91 -14.07 -18.02 2.91
C ASN A 91 -14.01 -17.89 4.44
N ASN A 92 -12.83 -17.70 5.01
CA ASN A 92 -12.57 -17.65 6.43
C ASN A 92 -12.06 -16.29 6.92
N VAL A 93 -11.55 -15.46 5.99
CA VAL A 93 -10.95 -14.17 6.29
C VAL A 93 -11.83 -13.06 5.72
N GLU A 94 -12.17 -12.08 6.56
CA GLU A 94 -12.81 -10.83 6.15
C GLU A 94 -11.81 -9.68 6.30
N ILE A 95 -11.63 -8.87 5.24
CA ILE A 95 -10.72 -7.73 5.27
C ILE A 95 -11.54 -6.44 5.30
N GLU A 96 -11.44 -5.70 6.40
CA GLU A 96 -12.03 -4.38 6.58
C GLU A 96 -10.98 -3.30 6.32
N TYR A 97 -11.23 -2.44 5.34
CA TYR A 97 -10.33 -1.36 4.95
C TYR A 97 -10.61 -0.10 5.75
N ARG A 98 -9.57 0.48 6.36
CA ARG A 98 -9.58 1.72 7.12
C ARG A 98 -8.56 2.71 6.55
N MET A 99 -8.99 3.95 6.34
CA MET A 99 -8.14 4.99 5.79
C MET A 99 -7.29 5.65 6.89
N GLY A 100 -5.98 5.71 6.67
CA GLY A 100 -5.04 6.19 7.69
C GLY A 100 -4.64 7.65 7.59
N GLY A 101 -4.88 8.31 6.44
CA GLY A 101 -4.58 9.74 6.27
C GLY A 101 -3.09 10.05 6.22
N LEU A 102 -2.38 9.46 5.27
CA LEU A 102 -0.92 9.55 5.13
C LEU A 102 -0.40 10.97 4.92
N LEU A 103 -1.09 11.78 4.12
CA LEU A 103 -0.74 13.17 3.81
C LEU A 103 -1.92 14.10 4.15
N PRO A 104 -1.95 14.68 5.36
CA PRO A 104 -2.95 15.71 5.69
C PRO A 104 -2.82 16.95 4.80
N ASP A 105 -1.62 17.51 4.75
CA ASP A 105 -1.20 18.65 3.94
C ASP A 105 0.34 18.78 3.92
N TRP A 106 0.87 19.79 3.24
CA TRP A 106 2.31 20.04 3.13
C TRP A 106 2.90 20.89 4.26
N SER A 107 2.16 21.22 5.31
CA SER A 107 2.71 21.88 6.50
C SER A 107 3.63 20.95 7.31
N TYR A 108 3.48 19.65 7.11
CA TYR A 108 4.31 18.62 7.72
C TYR A 108 5.61 18.43 6.92
N ASN A 109 6.74 18.80 7.52
CA ASN A 109 8.06 18.69 6.92
C ASN A 109 8.98 17.89 7.84
N SER A 110 9.35 16.68 7.48
CA SER A 110 10.35 15.89 8.20
C SER A 110 11.04 14.88 7.28
N GLY A 111 12.19 14.36 7.72
CA GLY A 111 12.87 13.26 7.06
C GLY A 111 13.31 13.52 5.62
N GLY A 112 13.66 14.76 5.26
CA GLY A 112 14.16 15.10 3.94
C GLY A 112 13.09 15.33 2.87
N ILE A 113 11.80 15.09 3.15
CA ILE A 113 10.68 15.45 2.26
C ILE A 113 10.03 16.73 2.76
N SER A 114 10.10 17.77 1.96
CA SER A 114 9.51 19.08 2.25
C SER A 114 8.60 19.58 1.14
N LYS A 115 8.62 18.95 0.00
CA LYS A 115 7.90 19.34 -1.21
C LYS A 115 7.59 18.14 -2.10
N PRO A 116 6.62 18.24 -3.01
CA PRO A 116 6.22 17.13 -3.89
C PRO A 116 7.35 16.49 -4.69
N SER A 117 8.30 17.28 -5.19
CA SER A 117 9.43 16.75 -5.97
C SER A 117 10.33 15.77 -5.21
N ASP A 118 10.36 15.86 -3.88
CA ASP A 118 11.15 14.92 -3.06
C ASP A 118 10.49 13.52 -3.06
N VAL A 119 9.16 13.46 -3.18
CA VAL A 119 8.40 12.21 -3.26
C VAL A 119 8.58 11.52 -4.62
N ALA A 120 8.72 12.28 -5.70
CA ALA A 120 8.81 11.74 -7.06
C ALA A 120 9.92 10.70 -7.20
N HIS A 121 11.13 11.08 -6.79
CA HIS A 121 12.31 10.19 -6.86
C HIS A 121 12.13 8.95 -5.96
N HIS A 122 11.64 9.17 -4.73
CA HIS A 122 11.36 8.07 -3.81
C HIS A 122 10.34 7.07 -4.38
N TRP A 123 9.29 7.53 -5.06
CA TRP A 123 8.31 6.63 -5.70
C TRP A 123 8.93 5.79 -6.82
N ASP A 124 9.83 6.36 -7.60
CA ASP A 124 10.57 5.60 -8.62
C ASP A 124 11.45 4.50 -7.98
N GLU A 125 12.14 4.80 -6.87
CA GLU A 125 12.96 3.83 -6.15
C GLU A 125 12.13 2.68 -5.55
N VAL A 126 11.01 3.00 -4.88
CA VAL A 126 10.17 1.95 -4.27
C VAL A 126 9.39 1.14 -5.30
N SER A 127 9.19 1.66 -6.51
CA SER A 127 8.66 0.88 -7.64
C SER A 127 9.55 -0.33 -7.93
N VAL A 128 10.88 -0.12 -7.98
CA VAL A 128 11.86 -1.20 -8.17
C VAL A 128 11.86 -2.15 -6.97
N TYR A 129 11.82 -1.59 -5.75
CA TYR A 129 11.86 -2.40 -4.54
C TYR A 129 10.65 -3.33 -4.39
N TYR A 130 9.44 -2.85 -4.69
CA TYR A 130 8.21 -3.67 -4.61
C TYR A 130 7.96 -4.50 -5.87
N ASP A 131 8.73 -4.28 -6.95
CA ASP A 131 8.46 -4.86 -8.27
C ASP A 131 7.01 -4.58 -8.73
N MET A 132 6.51 -3.40 -8.35
CA MET A 132 5.19 -2.91 -8.73
C MET A 132 5.34 -1.57 -9.46
N PRO A 133 4.72 -1.38 -10.64
CA PRO A 133 4.92 -0.16 -11.42
C PRO A 133 4.38 1.06 -10.67
N ILE A 134 5.21 2.08 -10.53
CA ILE A 134 4.87 3.39 -9.98
C ILE A 134 5.58 4.45 -10.82
N ASP A 135 4.86 5.43 -11.30
CA ASP A 135 5.39 6.61 -11.97
C ASP A 135 5.37 7.80 -10.99
N GLY A 136 6.54 8.18 -10.50
CA GLY A 136 6.68 9.28 -9.55
C GLY A 136 6.44 10.66 -10.14
N ASP A 137 6.36 10.79 -11.46
CA ASP A 137 6.27 12.09 -12.14
C ASP A 137 4.94 12.82 -11.86
N VAL A 138 3.91 12.14 -11.32
CA VAL A 138 2.70 12.81 -10.84
C VAL A 138 3.03 13.92 -9.83
N TRP A 139 4.06 13.73 -9.01
CA TRP A 139 4.50 14.70 -8.01
C TRP A 139 5.24 15.91 -8.62
N LEU A 140 5.67 15.81 -9.88
CA LEU A 140 6.30 16.89 -10.64
C LEU A 140 5.29 17.61 -11.53
N GLU A 141 4.34 16.88 -12.13
CA GLU A 141 3.43 17.38 -13.14
C GLU A 141 2.12 17.92 -12.55
N ASP A 142 1.52 17.20 -11.59
CA ASP A 142 0.24 17.54 -10.96
C ASP A 142 0.19 17.01 -9.52
N PRO A 143 0.98 17.61 -8.60
CA PRO A 143 1.16 17.09 -7.24
C PRO A 143 -0.12 17.14 -6.42
N LEU A 144 -0.31 16.13 -5.57
CA LEU A 144 -1.40 16.10 -4.60
C LEU A 144 -1.07 17.03 -3.42
N ASN A 145 -2.06 17.79 -2.97
CA ASN A 145 -1.94 18.59 -1.75
C ASN A 145 -2.30 17.81 -0.48
N SER A 146 -3.05 16.71 -0.63
CA SER A 146 -3.51 15.89 0.49
C SER A 146 -3.98 14.52 -0.01
N SER A 147 -3.85 13.49 0.83
CA SER A 147 -4.51 12.17 0.62
C SER A 147 -5.91 12.08 1.24
N TYR A 148 -6.36 13.13 1.92
CA TYR A 148 -7.68 13.15 2.58
C TYR A 148 -8.84 13.09 1.57
N PRO A 149 -8.85 13.87 0.47
CA PRO A 149 -9.95 13.77 -0.50
C PRO A 149 -10.19 12.37 -1.04
N PRO A 150 -9.20 11.62 -1.56
CA PRO A 150 -9.44 10.25 -2.01
C PRO A 150 -9.78 9.28 -0.87
N SER A 151 -9.30 9.52 0.37
CA SER A 151 -9.68 8.73 1.55
C SER A 151 -11.15 8.95 1.93
N ILE A 152 -11.63 10.19 1.94
CA ILE A 152 -13.04 10.54 2.16
C ILE A 152 -13.92 9.95 1.05
N ALA A 153 -13.46 10.02 -0.21
CA ALA A 153 -14.18 9.43 -1.33
C ALA A 153 -14.32 7.90 -1.20
N PHE A 154 -13.29 7.22 -0.68
CA PHE A 154 -13.38 5.79 -0.36
C PHE A 154 -14.47 5.51 0.69
N LYS A 155 -14.57 6.32 1.75
CA LYS A 155 -15.65 6.19 2.74
C LYS A 155 -17.03 6.42 2.13
N ALA A 156 -17.16 7.39 1.22
CA ALA A 156 -18.39 7.62 0.47
C ALA A 156 -18.75 6.42 -0.43
N ALA A 157 -17.73 5.81 -1.07
CA ALA A 157 -17.92 4.59 -1.84
C ALA A 157 -18.38 3.40 -0.98
N GLN A 158 -17.81 3.24 0.22
CA GLN A 158 -18.24 2.21 1.19
C GLN A 158 -19.71 2.38 1.63
N MET A 159 -20.22 3.59 1.68
CA MET A 159 -21.65 3.84 1.98
C MET A 159 -22.58 3.33 0.90
N GLN A 160 -22.11 3.21 -0.34
CA GLN A 160 -22.90 2.63 -1.43
C GLN A 160 -22.71 1.09 -1.50
N ASP A 161 -21.45 0.63 -1.53
CA ASP A 161 -21.13 -0.78 -1.72
C ASP A 161 -19.67 -1.04 -1.31
N ASN A 162 -19.44 -1.92 -0.33
CA ASN A 162 -18.09 -2.23 0.16
C ASN A 162 -17.21 -2.93 -0.90
N GLU A 163 -17.78 -3.80 -1.74
CA GLU A 163 -16.98 -4.50 -2.76
C GLU A 163 -16.58 -3.54 -3.87
N LYS A 164 -17.52 -2.69 -4.33
CA LYS A 164 -17.21 -1.63 -5.27
C LYS A 164 -16.23 -0.60 -4.71
N ALA A 165 -16.28 -0.31 -3.40
CA ALA A 165 -15.31 0.58 -2.77
C ALA A 165 -13.87 0.04 -2.86
N ILE A 166 -13.67 -1.26 -2.71
CA ILE A 166 -12.36 -1.90 -2.89
C ILE A 166 -11.89 -1.77 -4.35
N LEU A 167 -12.78 -1.99 -5.32
CA LEU A 167 -12.47 -1.78 -6.73
C LEU A 167 -12.18 -0.29 -7.02
N PHE A 168 -12.93 0.61 -6.40
CA PHE A 168 -12.71 2.06 -6.50
C PHE A 168 -11.34 2.47 -5.95
N LEU A 169 -10.93 1.93 -4.80
CA LEU A 169 -9.58 2.16 -4.26
C LEU A 169 -8.51 1.68 -5.24
N ARG A 170 -8.74 0.54 -5.89
CA ARG A 170 -7.83 0.03 -6.92
C ARG A 170 -7.74 0.99 -8.11
N GLU A 171 -8.85 1.48 -8.64
CA GLU A 171 -8.87 2.46 -9.74
C GLU A 171 -8.16 3.77 -9.34
N LEU A 172 -8.38 4.29 -8.13
CA LEU A 172 -7.67 5.46 -7.63
C LEU A 172 -6.14 5.23 -7.63
N ARG A 173 -5.69 4.06 -7.17
CA ARG A 173 -4.27 3.69 -7.18
C ARG A 173 -3.71 3.57 -8.60
N GLU A 174 -4.43 2.96 -9.53
CA GLU A 174 -4.01 2.90 -10.93
C GLU A 174 -3.93 4.29 -11.58
N LEU A 175 -4.86 5.18 -11.27
CA LEU A 175 -4.82 6.56 -11.74
C LEU A 175 -3.58 7.31 -11.22
N VAL A 176 -3.26 7.21 -9.93
CA VAL A 176 -2.16 7.99 -9.36
C VAL A 176 -0.79 7.35 -9.61
N PHE A 177 -0.68 6.02 -9.46
CA PHE A 177 0.60 5.34 -9.61
C PHE A 177 1.01 5.07 -11.05
N LEU A 178 0.04 4.92 -11.97
CA LEU A 178 0.32 4.51 -13.34
C LEU A 178 0.01 5.56 -14.39
N GLN A 179 -0.96 6.44 -14.13
CA GLN A 179 -1.46 7.41 -15.11
C GLN A 179 -1.17 8.86 -14.73
N LYS A 180 -0.43 9.09 -13.65
CA LYS A 180 -0.04 10.41 -13.14
C LYS A 180 -1.24 11.36 -12.93
N LYS A 181 -2.37 10.81 -12.46
CA LYS A 181 -3.57 11.59 -12.18
C LYS A 181 -3.62 12.00 -10.71
N ASN A 182 -3.83 13.29 -10.46
CA ASN A 182 -4.03 13.80 -9.12
C ASN A 182 -5.40 13.38 -8.58
N ILE A 183 -5.44 12.31 -7.79
CA ILE A 183 -6.67 11.75 -7.22
C ILE A 183 -7.24 12.56 -6.05
N ALA A 184 -6.63 13.69 -5.67
CA ALA A 184 -7.26 14.66 -4.78
C ALA A 184 -8.28 15.56 -5.51
N LYS A 185 -8.24 15.59 -6.85
CA LYS A 185 -9.16 16.33 -7.69
C LYS A 185 -10.44 15.53 -7.95
N TRP A 186 -11.57 16.22 -7.84
CA TRP A 186 -12.89 15.58 -7.98
C TRP A 186 -13.10 14.88 -9.32
N GLU A 187 -12.63 15.46 -10.43
CA GLU A 187 -12.75 14.86 -11.75
C GLU A 187 -12.13 13.46 -11.85
N ASN A 188 -10.99 13.22 -11.18
CA ASN A 188 -10.32 11.92 -11.15
C ASN A 188 -11.01 10.95 -10.17
N ILE A 189 -11.53 11.45 -9.04
CA ILE A 189 -12.39 10.68 -8.13
C ILE A 189 -13.65 10.22 -8.87
N ALA A 190 -14.33 11.12 -9.57
CA ALA A 190 -15.54 10.82 -10.33
C ALA A 190 -15.28 9.83 -11.48
N LEU A 191 -14.13 9.95 -12.15
CA LEU A 191 -13.69 9.00 -13.18
C LEU A 191 -13.57 7.58 -12.60
N ALA A 192 -12.82 7.42 -11.49
CA ALA A 192 -12.66 6.13 -10.83
C ALA A 192 -14.01 5.54 -10.39
N ALA A 193 -14.89 6.38 -9.82
CA ALA A 193 -16.22 5.94 -9.38
C ALA A 193 -17.08 5.44 -10.54
N LYS A 194 -17.07 6.15 -11.67
CA LYS A 194 -17.78 5.76 -12.89
C LYS A 194 -17.27 4.42 -13.43
N THR A 195 -15.95 4.24 -13.43
CA THR A 195 -15.30 3.01 -13.94
C THR A 195 -15.78 1.77 -13.19
N VAL A 196 -16.02 1.87 -11.87
CA VAL A 196 -16.48 0.73 -11.06
C VAL A 196 -18.00 0.66 -10.88
N GLY A 197 -18.75 1.54 -11.55
CA GLY A 197 -20.21 1.56 -11.52
C GLY A 197 -20.81 2.03 -10.20
N LEU A 198 -20.15 2.97 -9.51
CA LEU A 198 -20.72 3.73 -8.40
C LEU A 198 -21.60 4.87 -8.94
N ASN A 199 -22.59 5.27 -8.16
CA ASN A 199 -23.36 6.47 -8.45
C ASN A 199 -22.55 7.71 -8.08
N VAL A 200 -22.09 8.47 -9.09
CA VAL A 200 -21.20 9.61 -8.93
C VAL A 200 -21.87 10.78 -8.20
N GLU A 201 -23.17 11.02 -8.42
CA GLU A 201 -23.92 12.09 -7.74
C GLU A 201 -24.10 11.79 -6.25
N GLN A 202 -24.47 10.55 -5.94
CA GLN A 202 -24.57 10.09 -4.55
C GLN A 202 -23.19 10.13 -3.88
N LEU A 203 -22.14 9.68 -4.58
CA LEU A 203 -20.76 9.75 -4.07
C LEU A 203 -20.37 11.20 -3.71
N LYS A 204 -20.73 12.17 -4.55
CA LYS A 204 -20.45 13.59 -4.27
C LYS A 204 -21.19 14.09 -3.04
N THR A 205 -22.45 13.75 -2.92
CA THR A 205 -23.28 14.11 -1.76
C THR A 205 -22.69 13.55 -0.47
N ASP A 206 -22.33 12.27 -0.47
CA ASP A 206 -21.75 11.60 0.70
C ASP A 206 -20.34 12.11 1.01
N PHE A 207 -19.54 12.39 -0.03
CA PHE A 207 -18.20 12.97 0.08
C PHE A 207 -18.22 14.36 0.75
N ASP A 208 -19.16 15.22 0.38
CA ASP A 208 -19.30 16.55 0.99
C ASP A 208 -19.90 16.49 2.40
N GLY A 209 -20.56 15.38 2.75
CA GLY A 209 -21.31 15.16 3.99
C GLY A 209 -20.69 14.10 4.90
N LYS A 210 -21.44 13.02 5.11
CA LYS A 210 -21.22 11.99 6.14
C LYS A 210 -19.86 11.25 6.01
N ALA A 211 -19.32 11.10 4.80
CA ALA A 211 -18.06 10.39 4.59
C ALA A 211 -16.87 11.03 5.32
N LYS A 212 -16.90 12.35 5.55
CA LYS A 212 -15.87 13.05 6.34
C LYS A 212 -15.84 12.55 7.78
N THR A 213 -17.00 12.42 8.43
CA THR A 213 -17.10 11.88 9.79
C THR A 213 -16.61 10.43 9.86
N LEU A 214 -16.98 9.59 8.88
CA LEU A 214 -16.51 8.21 8.81
C LEU A 214 -14.99 8.11 8.62
N PHE A 215 -14.39 9.04 7.87
CA PHE A 215 -12.93 9.12 7.74
C PHE A 215 -12.28 9.57 9.06
N GLU A 216 -12.85 10.55 9.77
CA GLU A 216 -12.36 10.97 11.09
C GLU A 216 -12.43 9.83 12.11
N GLU A 217 -13.47 8.97 12.02
CA GLU A 217 -13.57 7.75 12.83
C GLU A 217 -12.44 6.77 12.52
N ASP A 218 -12.07 6.59 11.24
CA ASP A 218 -10.92 5.78 10.84
C ASP A 218 -9.60 6.33 11.41
N LEU A 219 -9.39 7.65 11.39
CA LEU A 219 -8.20 8.29 11.97
C LEU A 219 -8.14 8.08 13.50
N LYS A 220 -9.28 8.21 14.19
CA LYS A 220 -9.36 7.91 15.63
C LYS A 220 -9.04 6.46 15.91
N LEU A 221 -9.58 5.54 15.10
CA LEU A 221 -9.35 4.12 15.25
C LEU A 221 -7.85 3.78 15.02
N ALA A 222 -7.23 4.34 13.98
CA ALA A 222 -5.79 4.19 13.73
C ALA A 222 -4.96 4.62 14.95
N LYS A 223 -5.30 5.75 15.57
CA LYS A 223 -4.65 6.22 16.80
C LYS A 223 -4.88 5.27 17.98
N GLN A 224 -6.10 4.74 18.16
CA GLN A 224 -6.43 3.79 19.23
C GLN A 224 -5.66 2.47 19.08
N PHE A 225 -5.47 1.99 17.83
CA PHE A 225 -4.68 0.80 17.54
C PHE A 225 -3.17 1.04 17.59
N GLY A 226 -2.71 2.29 17.80
CA GLY A 226 -1.29 2.65 17.81
C GLY A 226 -0.63 2.46 16.45
N VAL A 227 -1.38 2.65 15.35
CA VAL A 227 -0.85 2.55 13.98
C VAL A 227 0.18 3.64 13.75
N ARG A 228 1.39 3.26 13.35
CA ARG A 228 2.52 4.17 13.13
C ARG A 228 2.90 4.32 11.66
N GLY A 229 2.32 3.51 10.79
CA GLY A 229 2.62 3.53 9.37
C GLY A 229 1.75 2.54 8.60
N PHE A 230 1.86 2.59 7.29
CA PHE A 230 1.09 1.76 6.37
C PHE A 230 2.00 0.92 5.48
N PRO A 231 1.55 -0.29 5.10
CA PRO A 231 0.35 -0.98 5.55
C PRO A 231 0.47 -1.50 6.98
N THR A 232 -0.62 -1.50 7.76
CA THR A 232 -0.72 -2.23 9.03
C THR A 232 -1.99 -3.06 9.03
N LEU A 233 -1.86 -4.36 9.29
CA LEU A 233 -2.97 -5.31 9.31
C LEU A 233 -3.06 -5.98 10.69
N PHE A 234 -4.21 -5.86 11.32
CA PHE A 234 -4.56 -6.56 12.56
C PHE A 234 -5.48 -7.72 12.22
N PHE A 235 -4.98 -8.94 12.40
CA PHE A 235 -5.76 -10.15 12.26
C PHE A 235 -6.31 -10.52 13.63
N THR A 236 -7.61 -10.77 13.74
CA THR A 236 -8.26 -11.08 15.03
C THR A 236 -9.23 -12.24 14.86
N ASP A 237 -9.21 -13.19 15.78
CA ASP A 237 -10.19 -14.26 15.83
C ASP A 237 -11.44 -13.88 16.66
N ASN A 238 -12.41 -14.80 16.74
CA ASN A 238 -13.64 -14.59 17.52
C ASN A 238 -13.43 -14.59 19.04
N SER A 239 -12.21 -14.87 19.52
CA SER A 239 -11.81 -14.83 20.93
C SER A 239 -10.94 -13.62 21.25
N ASP A 240 -10.85 -12.65 20.34
CA ASP A 240 -10.04 -11.41 20.41
C ASP A 240 -8.52 -11.67 20.51
N ASN A 241 -8.03 -12.87 20.14
CA ASN A 241 -6.61 -13.05 19.91
C ASN A 241 -6.20 -12.29 18.66
N THR A 242 -5.04 -11.63 18.69
CA THR A 242 -4.61 -10.73 17.63
C THR A 242 -3.18 -11.03 17.17
N GLU A 243 -2.99 -11.14 15.86
CA GLU A 243 -1.69 -11.14 15.18
C GLU A 243 -1.56 -9.87 14.34
N VAL A 244 -0.37 -9.29 14.25
CA VAL A 244 -0.12 -8.04 13.52
C VAL A 244 0.89 -8.29 12.40
N VAL A 245 0.53 -7.87 11.18
CA VAL A 245 1.47 -7.77 10.06
C VAL A 245 1.69 -6.28 9.79
N TYR A 246 2.90 -5.82 10.07
CA TYR A 246 3.30 -4.43 9.94
C TYR A 246 4.28 -4.27 8.78
N GLY A 247 3.99 -3.30 7.92
CA GLY A 247 4.77 -3.03 6.72
C GLY A 247 4.53 -4.03 5.59
N SER A 248 5.24 -3.85 4.49
CA SER A 248 5.22 -4.79 3.36
C SER A 248 5.99 -6.05 3.72
N LYS A 249 5.28 -7.17 3.75
CA LYS A 249 5.87 -8.49 4.06
C LYS A 249 5.58 -9.49 2.93
N PRO A 250 6.42 -10.51 2.74
CA PRO A 250 6.13 -11.64 1.86
C PRO A 250 4.86 -12.39 2.27
N TYR A 251 4.20 -13.03 1.30
CA TYR A 251 2.91 -13.72 1.50
C TYR A 251 2.86 -14.69 2.72
N PRO A 252 3.90 -15.48 3.03
CA PRO A 252 3.86 -16.38 4.18
C PRO A 252 3.57 -15.71 5.53
N PHE A 253 3.87 -14.41 5.70
CA PHE A 253 3.55 -13.71 6.94
C PHE A 253 2.05 -13.50 7.13
N TYR A 254 1.32 -13.23 6.05
CA TYR A 254 -0.15 -13.09 6.07
C TYR A 254 -0.81 -14.43 6.32
N GLU A 255 -0.36 -15.47 5.63
CA GLU A 255 -0.83 -16.85 5.83
C GLU A 255 -0.59 -17.32 7.27
N MET A 256 0.61 -17.11 7.81
CA MET A 256 0.96 -17.48 9.18
C MET A 256 0.09 -16.77 10.22
N ALA A 257 -0.26 -15.49 10.00
CA ALA A 257 -1.15 -14.76 10.89
C ALA A 257 -2.55 -15.40 10.93
N VAL A 258 -3.08 -15.85 9.78
CA VAL A 258 -4.36 -16.58 9.73
C VAL A 258 -4.25 -17.93 10.47
N LEU A 259 -3.21 -18.71 10.18
CA LEU A 259 -3.06 -20.07 10.73
C LEU A 259 -2.77 -20.07 12.23
N LYS A 260 -2.10 -19.06 12.76
CA LYS A 260 -1.90 -18.90 14.22
C LYS A 260 -3.22 -18.66 14.96
N LEU A 261 -4.13 -17.91 14.36
CA LEU A 261 -5.44 -17.60 14.95
C LEU A 261 -6.42 -18.75 14.79
N ASN A 262 -6.33 -19.48 13.69
CA ASN A 262 -7.17 -20.64 13.44
C ASN A 262 -6.43 -21.69 12.58
N ALA A 263 -5.79 -22.64 13.25
CA ALA A 263 -5.03 -23.73 12.62
C ALA A 263 -5.90 -24.71 11.80
N GLN A 264 -7.24 -24.66 11.94
CA GLN A 264 -8.16 -25.55 11.21
C GLN A 264 -8.59 -24.98 9.87
N VAL A 265 -8.26 -23.71 9.58
CA VAL A 265 -8.62 -23.07 8.30
C VAL A 265 -7.90 -23.77 7.15
N GLN A 266 -8.69 -24.21 6.17
CA GLN A 266 -8.17 -24.87 4.98
C GLN A 266 -8.00 -23.81 3.86
N LYS A 267 -6.88 -23.92 3.15
CA LYS A 267 -6.62 -23.12 1.96
C LYS A 267 -7.56 -23.55 0.83
N SER A 268 -8.26 -22.58 0.22
CA SER A 268 -9.09 -22.82 -0.95
C SER A 268 -8.21 -22.98 -2.19
N GLU A 269 -8.49 -23.98 -2.98
CA GLU A 269 -7.89 -24.11 -4.31
C GLU A 269 -8.56 -23.17 -5.30
N TYR A 270 -7.78 -22.60 -6.21
CA TYR A 270 -8.27 -21.79 -7.33
C TYR A 270 -7.50 -22.08 -8.62
N LYS A 271 -8.15 -21.88 -9.74
CA LYS A 271 -7.51 -22.02 -11.06
C LYS A 271 -6.54 -20.87 -11.29
N LYS A 272 -5.31 -21.22 -11.69
CA LYS A 272 -4.17 -20.30 -11.82
C LYS A 272 -3.92 -19.87 -13.28
N ASP A 273 -4.78 -20.32 -14.20
CA ASP A 273 -4.72 -19.89 -15.60
C ASP A 273 -5.07 -18.39 -15.74
N TRP A 274 -4.56 -17.78 -16.79
CA TRP A 274 -4.72 -16.34 -17.02
C TRP A 274 -6.20 -15.95 -17.22
N GLU A 275 -6.99 -16.78 -17.88
CA GLU A 275 -8.41 -16.53 -18.12
C GLU A 275 -9.17 -16.38 -16.80
N THR A 276 -8.93 -17.30 -15.88
CA THR A 276 -9.53 -17.28 -14.53
C THR A 276 -9.06 -16.07 -13.73
N LEU A 277 -7.75 -15.76 -13.74
CA LEU A 277 -7.22 -14.63 -12.99
C LEU A 277 -7.75 -13.29 -13.51
N PHE A 278 -7.78 -13.07 -14.82
CA PHE A 278 -8.35 -11.85 -15.42
C PHE A 278 -9.89 -11.83 -15.45
N SER A 279 -10.57 -12.93 -15.15
CA SER A 279 -12.02 -12.91 -14.88
C SER A 279 -12.35 -12.38 -13.47
N LYS A 280 -11.40 -12.54 -12.52
CA LYS A 280 -11.54 -12.08 -11.13
C LYS A 280 -11.01 -10.67 -10.92
N TYR A 281 -9.95 -10.31 -11.63
CA TYR A 281 -9.26 -9.03 -11.53
C TYR A 281 -9.21 -8.35 -12.90
N LYS A 282 -9.80 -7.16 -13.00
CA LYS A 282 -9.82 -6.35 -14.22
C LYS A 282 -8.40 -6.16 -14.78
N SER A 283 -7.44 -5.90 -13.89
CA SER A 283 -6.07 -5.60 -14.23
C SER A 283 -5.09 -6.36 -13.33
N LEU A 284 -3.93 -6.74 -13.89
CA LEU A 284 -2.83 -7.36 -13.16
C LEU A 284 -1.49 -6.78 -13.63
N THR A 285 -0.62 -6.48 -12.68
CA THR A 285 0.80 -6.29 -12.95
C THR A 285 1.49 -7.65 -13.13
N ALA A 286 2.70 -7.68 -13.68
CA ALA A 286 3.43 -8.94 -13.82
C ALA A 286 3.79 -9.55 -12.46
N LYS A 287 4.01 -8.72 -11.42
CA LYS A 287 4.21 -9.19 -10.04
C LYS A 287 2.94 -9.85 -9.48
N GLU A 288 1.77 -9.24 -9.68
CA GLU A 288 0.50 -9.82 -9.26
C GLU A 288 0.23 -11.14 -9.97
N PHE A 289 0.41 -11.18 -11.30
CA PHE A 289 0.23 -12.41 -12.05
C PHE A 289 1.18 -13.52 -11.57
N SER A 290 2.46 -13.20 -11.34
CA SER A 290 3.45 -14.14 -10.80
C SER A 290 3.01 -14.71 -9.44
N GLU A 291 2.60 -13.86 -8.51
CA GLU A 291 2.21 -14.27 -7.15
C GLU A 291 0.94 -15.14 -7.17
N LEU A 292 -0.02 -14.85 -8.06
CA LEU A 292 -1.30 -15.54 -8.15
C LEU A 292 -1.22 -16.83 -8.97
N SER A 293 -0.47 -16.83 -10.07
CA SER A 293 -0.31 -18.02 -10.93
C SER A 293 0.72 -19.02 -10.40
N GLY A 294 1.71 -18.52 -9.64
CA GLY A 294 2.89 -19.28 -9.24
C GLY A 294 3.96 -19.36 -10.35
N THR A 295 3.76 -18.66 -11.48
CA THR A 295 4.75 -18.56 -12.56
C THR A 295 5.89 -17.62 -12.15
N PRO A 296 7.17 -17.93 -12.43
CA PRO A 296 8.27 -17.02 -12.15
C PRO A 296 8.05 -15.62 -12.74
N ARG A 297 8.54 -14.57 -12.03
CA ARG A 297 8.25 -13.17 -12.37
C ARG A 297 8.62 -12.78 -13.81
N ASN A 298 9.80 -13.20 -14.27
CA ASN A 298 10.28 -12.93 -15.63
C ASN A 298 9.47 -13.66 -16.71
N GLU A 299 9.04 -14.89 -16.43
CA GLU A 299 8.18 -15.67 -17.31
C GLU A 299 6.75 -15.09 -17.36
N SER A 300 6.26 -14.62 -16.23
CA SER A 300 4.96 -13.93 -16.12
C SER A 300 4.88 -12.71 -17.03
N GLU A 301 5.90 -11.84 -17.00
CA GLU A 301 5.93 -10.66 -17.85
C GLU A 301 6.01 -11.00 -19.33
N LYS A 302 6.86 -11.97 -19.67
CA LYS A 302 6.97 -12.46 -21.06
C LYS A 302 5.64 -13.00 -21.56
N PHE A 303 4.98 -13.83 -20.77
CA PHE A 303 3.68 -14.41 -21.10
C PHE A 303 2.59 -13.36 -21.28
N LEU A 304 2.51 -12.37 -20.39
CA LEU A 304 1.55 -11.27 -20.49
C LEU A 304 1.80 -10.39 -21.73
N ASN A 305 3.08 -10.17 -22.09
CA ASN A 305 3.42 -9.49 -23.33
C ASN A 305 2.96 -10.28 -24.56
N GLU A 306 3.18 -11.61 -24.58
CA GLU A 306 2.71 -12.47 -25.68
C GLU A 306 1.17 -12.43 -25.84
N LEU A 307 0.42 -12.35 -24.72
CA LEU A 307 -1.04 -12.19 -24.77
C LEU A 307 -1.44 -10.82 -25.30
N SER A 308 -0.69 -9.78 -24.95
CA SER A 308 -0.90 -8.43 -25.47
C SER A 308 -0.59 -8.32 -26.96
N ASP A 309 0.50 -8.92 -27.42
CA ASP A 309 0.89 -8.97 -28.85
C ASP A 309 -0.14 -9.70 -29.72
N LYS A 310 -0.81 -10.72 -29.14
CA LYS A 310 -1.94 -11.42 -29.75
C LYS A 310 -3.26 -10.64 -29.69
N GLY A 311 -3.28 -9.46 -29.08
CA GLY A 311 -4.46 -8.62 -28.92
C GLY A 311 -5.49 -9.14 -27.91
N THR A 312 -5.12 -10.10 -27.06
CA THR A 312 -5.98 -10.67 -26.01
C THR A 312 -6.05 -9.77 -24.78
N LEU A 313 -4.90 -9.17 -24.40
CA LEU A 313 -4.81 -8.20 -23.33
C LEU A 313 -4.43 -6.82 -23.88
N GLU A 314 -4.84 -5.79 -23.20
CA GLU A 314 -4.33 -4.41 -23.38
C GLU A 314 -3.24 -4.16 -22.36
N LYS A 315 -2.15 -3.50 -22.78
CA LYS A 315 -1.01 -3.15 -21.95
C LYS A 315 -0.91 -1.65 -21.79
N LEU A 316 -0.94 -1.17 -20.55
CA LEU A 316 -0.56 0.19 -20.20
C LEU A 316 0.89 0.17 -19.69
N THR A 317 1.80 0.80 -20.44
CA THR A 317 3.20 0.96 -20.05
C THR A 317 3.39 2.28 -19.33
N THR A 318 4.11 2.24 -18.21
CA THR A 318 4.49 3.42 -17.41
C THR A 318 6.01 3.55 -17.40
N LYS A 319 6.54 4.61 -16.77
CA LYS A 319 7.98 4.83 -16.60
C LYS A 319 8.69 3.62 -15.99
N ASN A 320 8.10 2.97 -14.97
CA ASN A 320 8.75 1.94 -14.17
C ASN A 320 8.02 0.58 -14.24
N GLY A 321 7.40 0.24 -15.37
CA GLY A 321 6.76 -1.05 -15.58
C GLY A 321 5.46 -0.97 -16.35
N ALA A 322 4.62 -1.98 -16.18
CA ALA A 322 3.36 -2.07 -16.92
C ALA A 322 2.27 -2.79 -16.12
N ILE A 323 1.03 -2.56 -16.54
CA ILE A 323 -0.15 -3.31 -16.12
C ILE A 323 -0.88 -3.83 -17.37
N TRP A 324 -1.50 -4.97 -17.24
CA TRP A 324 -2.29 -5.60 -18.30
C TRP A 324 -3.74 -5.70 -17.85
N GLU A 325 -4.66 -5.47 -18.76
CA GLU A 325 -6.09 -5.68 -18.56
C GLU A 325 -6.71 -6.45 -19.71
N ARG A 326 -7.83 -7.12 -19.45
CA ARG A 326 -8.53 -7.86 -20.48
C ARG A 326 -9.16 -6.87 -21.45
N LYS A 327 -8.93 -7.08 -22.75
CA LYS A 327 -9.57 -6.27 -23.78
C LYS A 327 -11.09 -6.46 -23.70
N ASN A 328 -11.81 -5.37 -23.48
CA ASN A 328 -13.26 -5.39 -23.55
C ASN A 328 -13.67 -5.67 -25.00
N THR A 329 -13.99 -6.92 -25.32
CA THR A 329 -14.73 -7.23 -26.53
C THR A 329 -16.17 -6.75 -26.31
N SER A 330 -16.39 -5.44 -26.50
CA SER A 330 -17.75 -4.96 -26.70
C SER A 330 -18.24 -5.58 -28.01
N HIS A 331 -19.02 -6.65 -27.89
CA HIS A 331 -19.83 -7.08 -29.01
C HIS A 331 -20.81 -5.95 -29.30
N TYR A 332 -20.51 -5.16 -30.33
CA TYR A 332 -21.53 -4.40 -31.01
C TYR A 332 -22.52 -5.43 -31.61
N HIS A 333 -23.67 -5.59 -30.97
CA HIS A 333 -24.87 -6.16 -31.54
C HIS A 333 -25.90 -5.04 -31.74
#